data_064f14137377a228cd317a3147a6f723
#
_entry.id   064f14137377a228cd317a3147a6f723
#
_cell.length_a   1.000
_cell.length_b   1.000
_cell.length_c   1.000
_cell.angle_alpha   90.00
_cell.angle_beta   90.00
_cell.angle_gamma   90.00
#
_symmetry.space_group_name_H-M   'P 1'
#
loop_
_entity.id
_entity.type
_entity.pdbx_description
1 polymer ?
#
loop_
_entity_poly.entity_id
_entity_poly.type
_entity_poly.pdbx_seq_one_letter_code
_entity_poly.pdbx_strand_id
1 'polypeptide(L)'
;MQFLAQADTPGLTGDLKSALGSVGYGLAAIGPGIGIGLIVGQAIQAMARQPEMAGTVRTTMFLGIAFAEALALIGFVLKFI
;
A
#
# COMPACT_ATOMS: atom_id res chain seq x y z
N MET A 1 -20.66 -18.51 -12.33
CA MET A 1 -20.60 -17.06 -12.20
C MET A 1 -21.27 -16.33 -13.35
N GLN A 2 -21.42 -16.97 -14.50
CA GLN A 2 -22.15 -16.34 -15.61
C GLN A 2 -23.60 -16.04 -15.26
N PHE A 3 -24.23 -16.89 -14.44
CA PHE A 3 -25.61 -16.62 -14.06
C PHE A 3 -25.75 -15.31 -13.28
N LEU A 4 -24.76 -14.90 -12.53
CA LEU A 4 -24.79 -13.63 -11.84
C LEU A 4 -24.71 -12.45 -12.83
N ALA A 5 -23.87 -12.60 -13.86
CA ALA A 5 -23.79 -11.59 -14.90
C ALA A 5 -25.09 -11.51 -15.71
N GLN A 6 -25.77 -12.65 -15.89
CA GLN A 6 -27.02 -12.74 -16.65
C GLN A 6 -28.24 -12.45 -15.81
N ALA A 7 -28.10 -12.31 -14.51
CA ALA A 7 -29.23 -12.06 -13.60
C ALA A 7 -29.78 -10.65 -13.70
N ASP A 8 -29.41 -9.92 -14.75
CA ASP A 8 -29.89 -8.58 -15.03
C ASP A 8 -29.64 -7.61 -13.89
N THR A 9 -28.44 -7.68 -13.34
CA THR A 9 -28.02 -6.80 -12.28
C THR A 9 -26.66 -6.15 -12.62
N PRO A 10 -26.57 -5.44 -13.79
CA PRO A 10 -25.29 -4.85 -14.18
C PRO A 10 -24.78 -3.83 -13.15
N GLY A 11 -25.70 -3.10 -12.49
CA GLY A 11 -25.33 -2.21 -11.41
C GLY A 11 -24.72 -2.94 -10.23
N LEU A 12 -25.33 -4.07 -9.81
CA LEU A 12 -24.81 -4.87 -8.72
C LEU A 12 -23.45 -5.45 -9.06
N THR A 13 -23.27 -5.94 -10.28
CA THR A 13 -21.98 -6.48 -10.72
C THR A 13 -20.90 -5.40 -10.69
N GLY A 14 -21.21 -4.19 -11.18
CA GLY A 14 -20.28 -3.07 -11.15
C GLY A 14 -19.96 -2.64 -9.73
N ASP A 15 -20.97 -2.59 -8.86
CA ASP A 15 -20.78 -2.23 -7.46
C ASP A 15 -19.92 -3.26 -6.73
N LEU A 16 -20.14 -4.54 -7.01
CA LEU A 16 -19.34 -5.60 -6.41
C LEU A 16 -17.89 -5.51 -6.87
N LYS A 17 -17.66 -5.29 -8.16
CA LYS A 17 -16.32 -5.14 -8.70
C LYS A 17 -15.62 -3.95 -8.04
N SER A 18 -16.31 -2.83 -7.90
CA SER A 18 -15.76 -1.65 -7.27
C SER A 18 -15.45 -1.89 -5.80
N ALA A 19 -16.34 -2.56 -5.08
CA ALA A 19 -16.13 -2.89 -3.68
C ALA A 19 -14.92 -3.80 -3.50
N LEU A 20 -14.80 -4.85 -4.34
CA LEU A 20 -13.68 -5.76 -4.27
C LEU A 20 -12.37 -5.06 -4.62
N GLY A 21 -12.41 -4.14 -5.59
CA GLY A 21 -11.25 -3.33 -5.92
C GLY A 21 -10.79 -2.47 -4.76
N SER A 22 -11.74 -1.89 -4.02
CA SER A 22 -11.41 -1.09 -2.85
C SER A 22 -10.83 -1.92 -1.73
N VAL A 23 -11.40 -3.11 -1.49
CA VAL A 23 -10.86 -4.05 -0.49
C VAL A 23 -9.46 -4.49 -0.90
N GLY A 24 -9.27 -4.82 -2.17
CA GLY A 24 -7.96 -5.23 -2.68
C GLY A 24 -6.91 -4.15 -2.50
N TYR A 25 -7.26 -2.90 -2.80
CA TYR A 25 -6.34 -1.79 -2.58
C TYR A 25 -6.04 -1.61 -1.09
N GLY A 26 -7.06 -1.70 -0.23
CA GLY A 26 -6.87 -1.63 1.21
C GLY A 26 -5.90 -2.69 1.72
N LEU A 27 -6.05 -3.93 1.25
CA LEU A 27 -5.14 -5.01 1.61
C LEU A 27 -3.73 -4.74 1.09
N ALA A 28 -3.62 -4.22 -0.14
CA ALA A 28 -2.32 -3.90 -0.73
C ALA A 28 -1.62 -2.78 0.03
N ALA A 29 -2.36 -1.92 0.71
CA ALA A 29 -1.79 -0.80 1.46
C ALA A 29 -1.33 -1.23 2.86
N ILE A 30 -1.85 -2.31 3.42
CA ILE A 30 -1.50 -2.76 4.76
C ILE A 30 -0.02 -3.09 4.87
N GLY A 31 0.52 -3.86 3.92
CA GLY A 31 1.93 -4.22 3.93
C GLY A 31 2.85 -2.99 3.92
N PRO A 32 2.73 -2.12 2.93
CA PRO A 32 3.51 -0.88 2.90
C PRO A 32 3.30 -0.01 4.14
N GLY A 33 2.08 0.09 4.65
CA GLY A 33 1.80 0.86 5.85
C GLY A 33 2.57 0.36 7.05
N ILE A 34 2.55 -0.94 7.29
CA ILE A 34 3.30 -1.56 8.36
C ILE A 34 4.80 -1.43 8.11
N GLY A 35 5.23 -1.68 6.87
CA GLY A 35 6.63 -1.57 6.51
C GLY A 35 7.19 -0.17 6.72
N ILE A 36 6.46 0.85 6.31
CA ILE A 36 6.88 2.24 6.52
C ILE A 36 6.94 2.57 8.01
N GLY A 37 5.96 2.10 8.78
CA GLY A 37 5.99 2.29 10.22
C GLY A 37 7.23 1.70 10.86
N LEU A 38 7.62 0.49 10.45
CA LEU A 38 8.84 -0.15 10.95
C LEU A 38 10.09 0.61 10.50
N ILE A 39 10.14 1.01 9.24
CA ILE A 39 11.28 1.76 8.71
C ILE A 39 11.48 3.06 9.49
N VAL A 40 10.42 3.84 9.64
CA VAL A 40 10.50 5.13 10.32
C VAL A 40 10.83 4.95 11.80
N GLY A 41 10.17 4.00 12.46
CA GLY A 41 10.43 3.73 13.87
C GLY A 41 11.88 3.33 14.14
N GLN A 42 12.41 2.42 13.34
CA GLN A 42 13.79 1.98 13.47
C GLN A 42 14.77 3.10 13.11
N ALA A 43 14.45 3.90 12.09
CA ALA A 43 15.31 5.00 11.67
C ALA A 43 15.41 6.06 12.78
N ILE A 44 14.30 6.39 13.41
CA ILE A 44 14.29 7.36 14.50
C ILE A 44 15.18 6.88 15.63
N GLN A 45 15.09 5.61 16.01
CA GLN A 45 15.93 5.03 17.05
C GLN A 45 17.40 5.05 16.66
N ALA A 46 17.71 4.71 15.42
CA ALA A 46 19.08 4.71 14.94
C ALA A 46 19.69 6.10 14.95
N MET A 47 18.91 7.11 14.51
CA MET A 47 19.39 8.49 14.50
C MET A 47 19.60 9.03 15.91
N ALA A 48 18.76 8.59 16.85
CA ALA A 48 18.91 8.99 18.25
C ALA A 48 20.16 8.38 18.88
N ARG A 49 20.48 7.14 18.51
CA ARG A 49 21.66 6.45 19.08
C ARG A 49 22.97 6.89 18.42
N GLN A 50 22.91 7.22 17.13
CA GLN A 50 24.09 7.58 16.35
C GLN A 50 23.80 8.84 15.55
N PRO A 51 23.81 10.00 16.20
CA PRO A 51 23.48 11.27 15.52
C PRO A 51 24.40 11.56 14.33
N GLU A 52 25.63 11.09 14.37
CA GLU A 52 26.59 11.28 13.28
C GLU A 52 26.18 10.54 12.02
N MET A 53 25.31 9.53 12.13
CA MET A 53 24.80 8.77 11.00
C MET A 53 23.42 9.24 10.52
N ALA A 54 22.90 10.31 11.12
CA ALA A 54 21.53 10.73 10.86
C ALA A 54 21.27 11.01 9.39
N GLY A 55 22.23 11.61 8.68
CA GLY A 55 22.06 11.89 7.26
C GLY A 55 21.92 10.64 6.42
N THR A 56 22.80 9.66 6.66
CA THR A 56 22.75 8.38 5.94
C THR A 56 21.48 7.61 6.27
N VAL A 57 21.11 7.55 7.56
CA VAL A 57 19.90 6.85 7.98
C VAL A 57 18.66 7.48 7.35
N ARG A 58 18.60 8.82 7.31
CA ARG A 58 17.46 9.51 6.72
C ARG A 58 17.33 9.22 5.24
N THR A 59 18.43 9.25 4.50
CA THR A 59 18.44 8.95 3.07
C THR A 59 17.97 7.53 2.82
N THR A 60 18.50 6.57 3.56
CA THR A 60 18.11 5.16 3.42
C THR A 60 16.64 4.97 3.81
N MET A 61 16.17 5.67 4.84
CA MET A 61 14.78 5.63 5.26
C MET A 61 13.86 6.09 4.14
N PHE A 62 14.15 7.24 3.51
CA PHE A 62 13.31 7.73 2.42
C PHE A 62 13.30 6.77 1.23
N LEU A 63 14.43 6.16 0.93
CA LEU A 63 14.50 5.18 -0.13
C LEU A 63 13.61 3.97 0.17
N GLY A 64 13.65 3.47 1.40
CA GLY A 64 12.80 2.38 1.84
C GLY A 64 11.33 2.73 1.79
N ILE A 65 10.98 3.94 2.22
CA ILE A 65 9.60 4.42 2.15
C ILE A 65 9.13 4.46 0.69
N ALA A 66 9.97 4.95 -0.21
CA ALA A 66 9.60 5.04 -1.63
C ALA A 66 9.32 3.67 -2.22
N PHE A 67 10.16 2.67 -1.93
CA PHE A 67 9.91 1.31 -2.42
C PHE A 67 8.66 0.69 -1.81
N ALA A 68 8.43 0.90 -0.52
CA ALA A 68 7.24 0.37 0.13
C ALA A 68 5.97 1.00 -0.44
N GLU A 69 6.00 2.31 -0.65
CA GLU A 69 4.84 3.03 -1.19
C GLU A 69 4.55 2.62 -2.63
N ALA A 70 5.57 2.24 -3.39
CA ALA A 70 5.39 1.79 -4.77
C ALA A 70 4.45 0.58 -4.83
N LEU A 71 4.49 -0.31 -3.84
CA LEU A 71 3.59 -1.46 -3.78
C LEU A 71 2.14 -1.01 -3.63
N ALA A 72 1.89 -0.01 -2.80
CA ALA A 72 0.55 0.53 -2.62
C ALA A 72 0.06 1.22 -3.91
N LEU A 73 0.97 1.90 -4.61
CA LEU A 73 0.62 2.54 -5.89
C LEU A 73 0.26 1.51 -6.94
N ILE A 74 0.96 0.38 -6.97
CA ILE A 74 0.61 -0.71 -7.88
C ILE A 74 -0.80 -1.22 -7.56
N GLY A 75 -1.12 -1.41 -6.29
CA GLY A 75 -2.46 -1.81 -5.88
C GLY A 75 -3.52 -0.80 -6.30
N PHE A 76 -3.20 0.49 -6.16
CA PHE A 76 -4.10 1.57 -6.58
C PHE A 76 -4.38 1.49 -8.08
N VAL A 77 -3.34 1.29 -8.89
CA VAL A 77 -3.50 1.17 -10.34
C VAL A 77 -4.35 -0.05 -10.69
N LEU A 78 -4.09 -1.19 -10.05
CA LEU A 78 -4.82 -2.42 -10.32
C LEU A 78 -6.31 -2.27 -10.00
N LYS A 79 -6.68 -1.42 -9.05
CA LYS A 79 -8.07 -1.17 -8.72
C LYS A 79 -8.87 -0.68 -9.93
N PHE A 80 -8.23 0.09 -10.80
CA PHE A 80 -8.89 0.71 -11.96
C PHE A 80 -8.76 -0.10 -13.24
N ILE A 81 -8.06 -1.21 -13.22
CA ILE A 81 -7.95 -2.13 -14.35
C ILE A 81 -8.94 -3.26 -14.20
#